data_0036f5a4e7f07cd45067de3f40b699d3
#
_entry.id   0036f5a4e7f07cd45067de3f40b699d3
#
_cell.length_a   1.000
_cell.length_b   1.000
_cell.length_c   1.000
_cell.angle_alpha   90.00
_cell.angle_beta   90.00
_cell.angle_gamma   90.00
#
_symmetry.space_group_name_H-M   'P 1'
#
loop_
_entity.id
_entity.type
_entity.pdbx_description
1 polymer ?
#
loop_
_entity_poly.entity_id
_entity_poly.type
_entity_poly.pdbx_seq_one_letter_code
_entity_poly.pdbx_strand_id
1 'polypeptide(L)'
;MIDYKNILSLDLEVSSLCNAKCPVCNRRGAGGVKNKLFTETFVSLEDVKNWFPVDLIAKLHNLTMCGNYGDPMTNPELIPILRYIKSINPGIHFHMNTNASGRDPQFWRDLGEIFKENGWLTFSVDGLEDTNYLYRKNTVWEKIIKNAKAFIDA
;
A
#
# COMPACT_ATOMS: atom_id res chain seq x y z
N MET A 1 -6.69 10.32 27.93
CA MET A 1 -5.91 10.93 26.83
C MET A 1 -4.82 9.97 26.45
N ILE A 2 -4.74 9.54 25.18
CA ILE A 2 -3.65 8.66 24.72
C ILE A 2 -2.37 9.47 24.73
N ASP A 3 -1.36 9.01 25.48
CA ASP A 3 -0.04 9.64 25.43
C ASP A 3 0.62 9.26 24.12
N TYR A 4 1.04 10.25 23.35
CA TYR A 4 1.84 10.15 22.13
C TYR A 4 3.04 9.17 22.29
N LYS A 5 3.63 9.10 23.48
CA LYS A 5 4.73 8.19 23.79
C LYS A 5 4.35 6.71 23.71
N ASN A 6 3.08 6.38 23.79
CA ASN A 6 2.55 5.02 23.77
C ASN A 6 2.07 4.58 22.38
N ILE A 7 2.22 5.41 21.34
CA ILE A 7 1.88 5.03 19.98
C ILE A 7 3.01 4.14 19.44
N LEU A 8 2.70 2.85 19.21
CA LEU A 8 3.63 1.85 18.70
C LEU A 8 3.25 1.33 17.30
N SER A 9 2.07 1.65 16.82
CA SER A 9 1.60 1.24 15.49
C SER A 9 0.82 2.38 14.84
N LEU A 10 1.02 2.53 13.54
CA LEU A 10 0.27 3.46 12.70
C LEU A 10 -0.43 2.72 11.58
N ASP A 11 -1.63 3.18 11.25
CA ASP A 11 -2.35 2.82 10.05
C ASP A 11 -2.41 4.06 9.15
N LEU A 12 -1.78 3.99 7.97
CA LEU A 12 -1.61 5.13 7.08
C LEU A 12 -2.17 4.85 5.69
N GLU A 13 -3.18 5.60 5.31
CA GLU A 13 -3.70 5.58 3.94
C GLU A 13 -2.81 6.46 3.04
N VAL A 14 -1.78 5.85 2.48
CA VAL A 14 -0.77 6.57 1.67
C VAL A 14 -1.29 7.04 0.31
N SER A 15 -2.42 6.51 -0.15
CA SER A 15 -3.06 6.91 -1.41
C SER A 15 -4.54 6.65 -1.39
N SER A 16 -5.32 7.57 -1.94
CA SER A 16 -6.74 7.36 -2.23
C SER A 16 -7.00 6.98 -3.71
N LEU A 17 -5.95 6.79 -4.51
CA LEU A 17 -6.05 6.29 -5.88
C LEU A 17 -6.05 4.76 -5.89
N CYS A 18 -6.71 4.17 -6.89
CA CYS A 18 -6.66 2.74 -7.18
C CYS A 18 -7.04 2.50 -8.63
N ASN A 19 -6.29 1.65 -9.32
CA ASN A 19 -6.60 1.24 -10.70
C ASN A 19 -7.78 0.26 -10.78
N ALA A 20 -8.02 -0.55 -9.72
CA ALA A 20 -9.12 -1.52 -9.70
C ALA A 20 -10.49 -0.85 -9.55
N LYS A 21 -11.53 -1.54 -10.08
CA LYS A 21 -12.93 -1.11 -10.08
C LYS A 21 -13.83 -2.14 -9.40
N CYS A 22 -13.42 -2.62 -8.23
CA CYS A 22 -14.16 -3.63 -7.47
C CYS A 22 -15.57 -3.15 -7.14
N PRO A 23 -16.64 -3.96 -7.39
CA PRO A 23 -18.03 -3.50 -7.35
C PRO A 23 -18.55 -3.13 -5.95
N VAL A 24 -17.97 -3.70 -4.88
CA VAL A 24 -18.36 -3.43 -3.47
C VAL A 24 -17.30 -2.63 -2.71
N CYS A 25 -16.41 -1.94 -3.41
CA CYS A 25 -15.41 -1.08 -2.77
C CYS A 25 -16.05 0.25 -2.32
N ASN A 26 -15.73 0.71 -1.11
CA ASN A 26 -16.23 1.99 -0.55
C ASN A 26 -15.89 3.21 -1.43
N ARG A 27 -14.81 3.13 -2.23
CA ARG A 27 -14.46 4.17 -3.22
C ARG A 27 -15.47 4.26 -4.37
N ARG A 28 -16.34 3.26 -4.48
CA ARG A 28 -17.33 3.16 -5.53
C ARG A 28 -18.70 2.91 -4.90
N GLY A 29 -19.70 3.60 -5.40
CA GLY A 29 -21.08 3.33 -5.05
C GLY A 29 -21.60 2.05 -5.71
N ALA A 30 -22.86 1.73 -5.48
CA ALA A 30 -23.54 0.61 -6.12
C ALA A 30 -23.34 0.63 -7.64
N GLY A 31 -22.98 -0.52 -8.21
CA GLY A 31 -22.70 -0.65 -9.64
C GLY A 31 -21.29 -0.19 -10.06
N GLY A 32 -20.39 0.13 -9.12
CA GLY A 32 -19.00 0.48 -9.42
C GLY A 32 -18.79 1.93 -9.88
N VAL A 33 -19.78 2.80 -9.68
CA VAL A 33 -19.66 4.24 -9.96
C VAL A 33 -18.72 4.89 -8.94
N LYS A 34 -17.81 5.75 -9.42
CA LYS A 34 -16.87 6.47 -8.53
C LYS A 34 -17.65 7.29 -7.48
N ASN A 35 -17.31 7.08 -6.22
CA ASN A 35 -17.89 7.88 -5.13
C ASN A 35 -17.27 9.29 -5.14
N LYS A 36 -18.11 10.29 -5.40
CA LYS A 36 -17.70 11.70 -5.53
C LYS A 36 -17.24 12.33 -4.20
N LEU A 37 -17.50 11.69 -3.08
CA LEU A 37 -17.05 12.16 -1.75
C LEU A 37 -15.54 11.94 -1.52
N PHE A 38 -14.89 11.07 -2.32
CA PHE A 38 -13.46 10.83 -2.21
C PHE A 38 -12.66 11.72 -3.17
N THR A 39 -11.80 12.54 -2.60
CA THR A 39 -10.76 13.26 -3.35
C THR A 39 -9.60 12.31 -3.65
N GLU A 40 -9.17 12.24 -4.90
CA GLU A 40 -7.99 11.44 -5.28
C GLU A 40 -6.73 12.22 -4.93
N THR A 41 -5.96 11.67 -4.01
CA THR A 41 -4.70 12.24 -3.51
C THR A 41 -3.75 11.14 -3.05
N PHE A 42 -2.52 11.51 -2.75
CA PHE A 42 -1.54 10.65 -2.11
C PHE A 42 -0.71 11.45 -1.11
N VAL A 43 -0.11 10.75 -0.17
CA VAL A 43 0.81 11.30 0.82
C VAL A 43 2.19 11.42 0.19
N SER A 44 2.79 12.61 0.24
CA SER A 44 4.16 12.84 -0.21
C SER A 44 5.18 12.48 0.88
N LEU A 45 6.45 12.34 0.50
CA LEU A 45 7.54 12.19 1.46
C LEU A 45 7.67 13.42 2.38
N GLU A 46 7.36 14.60 1.86
CA GLU A 46 7.35 15.84 2.64
C GLU A 46 6.24 15.82 3.70
N ASP A 47 5.04 15.36 3.34
CA ASP A 47 3.94 15.18 4.30
C ASP A 47 4.35 14.24 5.44
N VAL A 48 4.98 13.11 5.11
CA VAL A 48 5.46 12.16 6.13
C VAL A 48 6.47 12.81 7.07
N LYS A 49 7.42 13.58 6.54
CA LYS A 49 8.41 14.30 7.35
C LYS A 49 7.79 15.37 8.25
N ASN A 50 6.75 16.02 7.76
CA ASN A 50 6.06 17.09 8.49
C ASN A 50 5.09 16.52 9.56
N TRP A 51 4.44 15.39 9.30
CA TRP A 51 3.43 14.83 10.20
C TRP A 51 4.01 13.91 11.27
N PHE A 52 5.10 13.20 10.95
CA PHE A 52 5.67 12.19 11.84
C PHE A 52 7.05 12.59 12.33
N PRO A 53 7.18 13.06 13.58
CA PRO A 53 8.47 13.34 14.17
C PRO A 53 9.38 12.10 14.18
N VAL A 54 10.68 12.33 14.09
CA VAL A 54 11.70 11.26 14.02
C VAL A 54 11.62 10.32 15.24
N ASP A 55 11.37 10.86 16.43
CA ASP A 55 11.22 10.09 17.67
C ASP A 55 9.96 9.22 17.69
N LEU A 56 8.90 9.61 16.96
CA LEU A 56 7.74 8.75 16.75
C LEU A 56 8.12 7.59 15.83
N ILE A 57 8.69 7.86 14.67
CA ILE A 57 9.07 6.82 13.70
C ILE A 57 10.05 5.82 14.34
N ALA A 58 11.02 6.32 15.12
CA ALA A 58 12.06 5.48 15.73
C ALA A 58 11.51 4.42 16.70
N LYS A 59 10.35 4.63 17.30
CA LYS A 59 9.74 3.69 18.27
C LYS A 59 8.60 2.85 17.71
N LEU A 60 8.16 3.11 16.47
CA LEU A 60 7.08 2.32 15.86
C LEU A 60 7.50 0.87 15.68
N HIS A 61 6.62 -0.04 16.05
CA HIS A 61 6.75 -1.45 15.72
C HIS A 61 6.19 -1.75 14.34
N ASN A 62 5.04 -1.14 13.99
CA ASN A 62 4.32 -1.44 12.76
C ASN A 62 3.88 -0.17 12.04
N LEU A 63 3.97 -0.19 10.73
CA LEU A 63 3.27 0.70 9.83
C LEU A 63 2.42 -0.13 8.85
N THR A 64 1.12 0.05 8.92
CA THR A 64 0.14 -0.66 8.09
C THR A 64 -0.39 0.26 7.00
N MET A 65 -0.48 -0.26 5.80
CA MET A 65 -1.05 0.40 4.61
C MET A 65 -2.15 -0.50 4.05
N CYS A 66 -3.35 -0.42 4.64
CA CYS A 66 -4.46 -1.33 4.34
C CYS A 66 -5.09 -1.11 2.96
N GLY A 67 -5.04 0.11 2.43
CA GLY A 67 -5.67 0.43 1.17
C GLY A 67 -7.21 0.47 1.24
N ASN A 68 -7.79 0.94 2.34
CA ASN A 68 -9.24 1.08 2.49
C ASN A 68 -9.81 2.12 1.52
N TYR A 69 -9.06 3.18 1.26
CA TYR A 69 -9.45 4.29 0.40
C TYR A 69 -8.72 4.33 -0.93
N GLY A 70 -7.69 3.51 -1.11
CA GLY A 70 -6.90 3.44 -2.33
C GLY A 70 -6.15 2.11 -2.43
N ASP A 71 -5.14 2.10 -3.28
CA ASP A 71 -4.14 1.04 -3.32
C ASP A 71 -2.77 1.67 -3.12
N PRO A 72 -2.00 1.29 -2.10
CA PRO A 72 -0.71 1.92 -1.78
C PRO A 72 0.27 1.95 -2.95
N MET A 73 0.26 0.95 -3.84
CA MET A 73 1.14 0.91 -5.02
C MET A 73 0.91 2.11 -5.96
N THR A 74 -0.26 2.77 -5.88
CA THR A 74 -0.54 3.93 -6.75
C THR A 74 0.15 5.21 -6.29
N ASN A 75 0.66 5.24 -5.07
CA ASN A 75 1.46 6.37 -4.58
C ASN A 75 2.81 6.44 -5.32
N PRO A 76 3.11 7.53 -6.04
CA PRO A 76 4.38 7.66 -6.77
C PRO A 76 5.61 7.73 -5.85
N GLU A 77 5.41 8.16 -4.61
CA GLU A 77 6.48 8.34 -3.62
C GLU A 77 6.56 7.21 -2.59
N LEU A 78 5.84 6.09 -2.80
CA LEU A 78 5.80 4.99 -1.82
C LEU A 78 7.22 4.48 -1.47
N ILE A 79 8.05 4.18 -2.46
CA ILE A 79 9.41 3.68 -2.24
C ILE A 79 10.28 4.68 -1.47
N PRO A 80 10.36 5.97 -1.86
CA PRO A 80 11.03 7.00 -1.07
C PRO A 80 10.56 7.10 0.38
N ILE A 81 9.23 7.04 0.60
CA ILE A 81 8.63 7.08 1.95
C ILE A 81 9.11 5.90 2.80
N LEU A 82 9.01 4.68 2.28
CA LEU A 82 9.39 3.48 3.00
C LEU A 82 10.89 3.45 3.31
N ARG A 83 11.73 3.86 2.35
CA ARG A 83 13.19 3.98 2.55
C ARG A 83 13.52 5.02 3.62
N TYR A 84 12.84 6.16 3.62
CA TYR A 84 13.03 7.18 4.66
C TYR A 84 12.66 6.65 6.05
N ILE A 85 11.50 6.02 6.20
CA ILE A 85 11.07 5.44 7.48
C ILE A 85 12.05 4.35 7.93
N LYS A 86 12.48 3.46 7.02
CA LYS A 86 13.45 2.40 7.30
C LYS A 86 14.82 2.92 7.70
N SER A 87 15.24 4.08 7.17
CA SER A 87 16.49 4.73 7.55
C SER A 87 16.51 5.24 8.99
N ILE A 88 15.34 5.58 9.54
CA ILE A 88 15.17 6.01 10.94
C ILE A 88 14.97 4.79 11.85
N ASN A 89 14.18 3.82 11.41
CA ASN A 89 13.82 2.62 12.15
C ASN A 89 14.02 1.37 11.29
N PRO A 90 15.22 0.78 11.26
CA PRO A 90 15.50 -0.43 10.48
C PRO A 90 14.66 -1.65 10.88
N GLY A 91 14.20 -1.70 12.14
CA GLY A 91 13.42 -2.80 12.69
C GLY A 91 11.89 -2.69 12.47
N ILE A 92 11.41 -1.61 11.87
CA ILE A 92 9.96 -1.43 11.67
C ILE A 92 9.37 -2.52 10.77
N HIS A 93 8.18 -3.03 11.15
CA HIS A 93 7.41 -3.96 10.33
C HIS A 93 6.47 -3.20 9.40
N PHE A 94 6.57 -3.43 8.10
CA PHE A 94 5.64 -2.91 7.11
C PHE A 94 4.57 -3.95 6.78
N HIS A 95 3.31 -3.52 6.82
CA HIS A 95 2.17 -4.31 6.35
C HIS A 95 1.47 -3.56 5.22
N MET A 96 1.25 -4.24 4.10
CA MET A 96 0.61 -3.61 2.94
C MET A 96 -0.35 -4.57 2.24
N ASN A 97 -1.51 -4.06 1.85
CA ASN A 97 -2.45 -4.76 0.98
C ASN A 97 -2.47 -4.09 -0.40
N THR A 98 -2.45 -4.89 -1.47
CA THR A 98 -2.46 -4.37 -2.84
C THR A 98 -3.10 -5.34 -3.81
N ASN A 99 -3.72 -4.84 -4.88
CA ASN A 99 -4.18 -5.67 -5.99
C ASN A 99 -3.06 -6.06 -6.97
N ALA A 100 -1.87 -5.51 -6.81
CA ALA A 100 -0.64 -5.77 -7.58
C ALA A 100 -0.74 -5.63 -9.11
N SER A 101 -1.83 -5.10 -9.67
CA SER A 101 -2.02 -4.98 -11.12
C SER A 101 -1.53 -3.64 -11.69
N GLY A 102 -0.57 -3.01 -11.03
CA GLY A 102 0.04 -1.75 -11.45
C GLY A 102 1.55 -1.76 -11.26
N ARG A 103 2.18 -0.65 -11.64
CA ARG A 103 3.63 -0.48 -11.60
C ARG A 103 4.39 -1.47 -12.50
N ASP A 104 5.67 -1.23 -12.65
CA ASP A 104 6.61 -2.12 -13.34
C ASP A 104 7.27 -3.12 -12.36
N PRO A 105 7.92 -4.16 -12.87
CA PRO A 105 8.59 -5.15 -12.01
C PRO A 105 9.73 -4.59 -11.17
N GLN A 106 10.34 -3.45 -11.55
CA GLN A 106 11.40 -2.84 -10.74
C GLN A 106 10.86 -2.27 -9.44
N PHE A 107 9.70 -1.60 -9.48
CA PHE A 107 9.00 -1.15 -8.27
C PHE A 107 8.76 -2.31 -7.28
N TRP A 108 8.35 -3.48 -7.79
CA TRP A 108 8.08 -4.64 -6.94
C TRP A 108 9.34 -5.28 -6.37
N ARG A 109 10.45 -5.28 -7.11
CA ARG A 109 11.76 -5.66 -6.56
C ARG A 109 12.20 -4.72 -5.45
N ASP A 110 12.16 -3.40 -5.71
CA ASP A 110 12.52 -2.39 -4.70
C ASP A 110 11.67 -2.54 -3.42
N LEU A 111 10.38 -2.85 -3.58
CA LEU A 111 9.47 -3.12 -2.46
C LEU A 111 9.85 -4.41 -1.73
N GLY A 112 10.18 -5.48 -2.46
CA GLY A 112 10.65 -6.76 -1.90
C GLY A 112 11.89 -6.58 -1.05
N GLU A 113 12.90 -5.87 -1.54
CA GLU A 113 14.11 -5.55 -0.78
C GLU A 113 13.82 -4.80 0.54
N ILE A 114 12.88 -3.85 0.51
CA ILE A 114 12.49 -3.09 1.71
C ILE A 114 11.76 -3.98 2.73
N PHE A 115 10.93 -4.92 2.26
CA PHE A 115 10.10 -5.79 3.10
C PHE A 115 10.81 -7.04 3.60
N LYS A 116 11.90 -7.45 2.97
CA LYS A 116 12.59 -8.74 3.10
C LYS A 116 12.66 -9.34 4.50
N GLU A 117 13.01 -8.54 5.50
CA GLU A 117 13.21 -9.04 6.87
C GLU A 117 12.02 -8.77 7.80
N ASN A 118 11.34 -7.64 7.58
CA ASN A 118 10.33 -7.11 8.49
C ASN A 118 9.11 -6.57 7.71
N GLY A 119 8.60 -7.32 6.74
CA GLY A 119 7.47 -6.88 5.96
C GLY A 119 6.48 -7.98 5.63
N TRP A 120 5.22 -7.59 5.50
CA TRP A 120 4.12 -8.46 5.11
C TRP A 120 3.33 -7.82 3.99
N LEU A 121 3.31 -8.46 2.82
CA LEU A 121 2.55 -8.01 1.67
C LEU A 121 1.41 -8.99 1.36
N THR A 122 0.19 -8.48 1.35
CA THR A 122 -1.00 -9.22 0.95
C THR A 122 -1.38 -8.88 -0.49
N PHE A 123 -1.29 -9.87 -1.37
CA PHE A 123 -1.84 -9.76 -2.72
C PHE A 123 -3.34 -10.02 -2.69
N SER A 124 -4.14 -8.98 -2.92
CA SER A 124 -5.60 -9.02 -2.87
C SER A 124 -6.15 -9.68 -4.14
N VAL A 125 -6.17 -11.01 -4.16
CA VAL A 125 -6.65 -11.86 -5.25
C VAL A 125 -7.96 -12.53 -4.84
N ASP A 126 -9.00 -12.47 -5.69
CA ASP A 126 -10.35 -13.00 -5.41
C ASP A 126 -10.79 -14.03 -6.45
N GLY A 127 -9.84 -14.71 -7.06
CA GLY A 127 -10.09 -15.75 -8.07
C GLY A 127 -8.81 -16.22 -8.72
N LEU A 128 -8.93 -16.99 -9.79
CA LEU A 128 -7.84 -17.42 -10.65
C LEU A 128 -7.79 -16.56 -11.92
N GLU A 129 -6.98 -16.95 -12.89
CA GLU A 129 -6.79 -16.26 -14.17
C GLU A 129 -8.11 -15.94 -14.89
N ASP A 130 -9.03 -16.89 -14.87
CA ASP A 130 -10.34 -16.85 -15.53
C ASP A 130 -11.46 -16.21 -14.69
N THR A 131 -11.22 -15.91 -13.42
CA THR A 131 -12.27 -15.49 -12.48
C THR A 131 -11.93 -14.26 -11.66
N ASN A 132 -10.65 -13.93 -11.45
CA ASN A 132 -10.24 -12.77 -10.66
C ASN A 132 -10.85 -11.45 -11.17
N TYR A 133 -10.96 -11.27 -12.48
CA TYR A 133 -11.52 -10.07 -13.10
C TYR A 133 -13.03 -9.87 -12.82
N LEU A 134 -13.74 -10.90 -12.42
CA LEU A 134 -15.17 -10.82 -12.09
C LEU A 134 -15.40 -9.87 -10.91
N TYR A 135 -14.54 -9.93 -9.92
CA TYR A 135 -14.55 -9.05 -8.77
C TYR A 135 -13.51 -7.93 -8.88
N ARG A 136 -12.24 -8.26 -9.15
CA ARG A 136 -11.13 -7.30 -9.32
C ARG A 136 -11.16 -6.65 -10.71
N LYS A 137 -12.29 -6.02 -11.06
CA LYS A 137 -12.45 -5.36 -12.36
C LYS A 137 -11.33 -4.36 -12.61
N ASN A 138 -10.88 -4.29 -13.88
CA ASN A 138 -9.78 -3.43 -14.32
C ASN A 138 -8.42 -3.80 -13.73
N THR A 139 -8.22 -5.07 -13.34
CA THR A 139 -6.91 -5.66 -13.05
C THR A 139 -6.52 -6.63 -14.16
N VAL A 140 -5.22 -6.90 -14.29
CA VAL A 140 -4.64 -7.78 -15.32
C VAL A 140 -3.90 -8.91 -14.62
N TRP A 141 -4.34 -10.16 -14.79
CA TRP A 141 -3.83 -11.33 -14.09
C TRP A 141 -2.33 -11.54 -14.30
N GLU A 142 -1.87 -11.47 -15.53
CA GLU A 142 -0.47 -11.68 -15.90
C GLU A 142 0.44 -10.64 -15.22
N LYS A 143 -0.05 -9.40 -15.07
CA LYS A 143 0.68 -8.36 -14.32
C LYS A 143 0.75 -8.70 -12.84
N ILE A 144 -0.33 -9.18 -12.24
CA ILE A 144 -0.36 -9.58 -10.82
C ILE A 144 0.69 -10.67 -10.57
N ILE A 145 0.69 -11.73 -11.38
CA ILE A 145 1.62 -12.85 -11.23
C ILE A 145 3.07 -12.40 -11.46
N LYS A 146 3.32 -11.61 -12.50
CA LYS A 146 4.67 -11.06 -12.78
C LYS A 146 5.19 -10.20 -11.64
N ASN A 147 4.34 -9.35 -11.09
CA ASN A 147 4.67 -8.44 -10.01
C ASN A 147 4.89 -9.19 -8.68
N ALA A 148 4.03 -10.17 -8.38
CA ALA A 148 4.20 -11.03 -7.22
C ALA A 148 5.53 -11.80 -7.26
N LYS A 149 5.89 -12.37 -8.41
CA LYS A 149 7.20 -13.02 -8.61
C LYS A 149 8.34 -12.03 -8.39
N ALA A 150 8.27 -10.84 -8.99
CA ALA A 150 9.31 -9.82 -8.84
C ALA A 150 9.52 -9.37 -7.38
N PHE A 151 8.46 -9.36 -6.57
CA PHE A 151 8.53 -9.08 -5.14
C PHE A 151 9.15 -10.23 -4.34
N ILE A 152 8.76 -11.49 -4.66
CA ILE A 152 9.21 -12.69 -3.92
C ILE A 152 10.68 -12.99 -4.21
N ASP A 153 11.14 -12.74 -5.45
CA ASP A 153 12.49 -13.05 -5.91
C ASP A 153 13.54 -11.99 -5.48
N ALA A 154 13.12 -10.91 -4.79
CA ALA A 154 13.99 -9.85 -4.31
C ALA A 154 14.54 -10.12 -2.92
#